data_1bdf72151136e1a80ca81a459eba8b42
#
_entry.id   1bdf72151136e1a80ca81a459eba8b42
#
_cell.length_a   1.000
_cell.length_b   1.000
_cell.length_c   1.000
_cell.angle_alpha   90.00
_cell.angle_beta   90.00
_cell.angle_gamma   90.00
#
_symmetry.space_group_name_H-M   'P 1'
#
loop_
_entity.id
_entity.type
_entity.pdbx_description
1 polymer ?
#
loop_
_entity_poly.entity_id
_entity_poly.type
_entity_poly.pdbx_seq_one_letter_code
_entity_poly.pdbx_strand_id
1 'polypeptide(L)'
;LFSHPTNFYKEQVMAKARKPKHIAIAGNIGAGKTTLTEMLSKHYKWIPQFEDVDHNPYLMDFYEDMPRWSFNLQIYFLNSRLNQLLEIHRGTETIIQDRTIYEDAQIFAPNLHDMGLMSKRDFQNYFQFFETLKTMVHPPDLLIYLKASVPTLVGQIQKRGRDYEENIRLDYLKKLNELYNRWIDGYKEGPILIVDVDKNKFAESD
;
A
#
# COMPACT_ATOMS: atom_id res chain seq x y z
N LEU A 1 -15.32 57.91 -18.83
CA LEU A 1 -14.17 57.03 -19.08
C LEU A 1 -14.04 56.07 -17.88
N PHE A 2 -14.77 54.93 -17.95
CA PHE A 2 -14.69 53.88 -16.95
C PHE A 2 -13.84 52.76 -17.51
N SER A 3 -12.65 52.53 -16.95
CA SER A 3 -11.81 51.40 -17.23
C SER A 3 -12.23 50.22 -16.35
N HIS A 4 -12.55 49.07 -16.95
CA HIS A 4 -12.99 47.86 -16.32
C HIS A 4 -11.87 47.14 -15.55
N PRO A 5 -12.08 46.73 -14.31
CA PRO A 5 -11.17 45.88 -13.59
C PRO A 5 -11.65 44.41 -13.66
N THR A 6 -11.48 43.72 -14.77
CA THR A 6 -11.97 42.34 -14.94
C THR A 6 -10.90 41.31 -15.27
N ASN A 7 -9.62 41.63 -15.16
CA ASN A 7 -8.59 40.63 -15.49
C ASN A 7 -7.72 40.17 -14.32
N PHE A 8 -7.78 40.82 -13.16
CA PHE A 8 -6.97 40.46 -12.01
C PHE A 8 -7.53 39.26 -11.19
N TYR A 9 -8.84 38.98 -11.29
CA TYR A 9 -9.46 37.88 -10.54
C TYR A 9 -9.42 36.52 -11.22
N LYS A 10 -9.10 36.47 -12.53
CA LYS A 10 -8.98 35.18 -13.24
C LYS A 10 -7.60 34.51 -13.11
N GLU A 11 -6.57 35.26 -12.78
CA GLU A 11 -5.23 34.68 -12.62
C GLU A 11 -4.96 34.06 -11.23
N GLN A 12 -5.73 34.44 -10.22
CA GLN A 12 -5.58 33.85 -8.85
C GLN A 12 -6.30 32.51 -8.64
N VAL A 13 -7.13 32.06 -9.58
CA VAL A 13 -7.94 30.83 -9.42
C VAL A 13 -7.31 29.61 -10.07
N MET A 14 -6.24 29.76 -10.83
CA MET A 14 -5.41 28.65 -11.26
C MET A 14 -4.14 28.56 -10.38
N ALA A 15 -4.31 28.30 -9.11
CA ALA A 15 -3.27 27.61 -8.39
C ALA A 15 -2.99 26.32 -9.18
N LYS A 16 -1.86 26.25 -9.90
CA LYS A 16 -1.42 25.04 -10.61
C LYS A 16 -1.58 23.89 -9.60
N ALA A 17 -2.58 23.00 -9.83
CA ALA A 17 -2.74 21.81 -9.03
C ALA A 17 -1.37 21.15 -8.97
N ARG A 18 -0.80 21.08 -7.77
CA ARG A 18 0.52 20.50 -7.55
C ARG A 18 0.46 19.07 -8.08
N LYS A 19 1.34 18.71 -9.01
CA LYS A 19 1.42 17.33 -9.48
C LYS A 19 1.67 16.43 -8.24
N PRO A 20 0.89 15.37 -8.07
CA PRO A 20 1.13 14.45 -6.97
C PRO A 20 2.55 13.90 -7.10
N LYS A 21 3.27 13.86 -5.99
CA LYS A 21 4.62 13.30 -5.92
C LYS A 21 4.62 11.87 -5.41
N HIS A 22 3.65 11.54 -4.57
CA HIS A 22 3.51 10.22 -3.97
C HIS A 22 2.13 9.66 -4.25
N ILE A 23 2.07 8.68 -5.12
CA ILE A 23 0.87 7.87 -5.37
C ILE A 23 1.14 6.50 -4.78
N ALA A 24 0.20 5.97 -4.00
CA ALA A 24 0.33 4.66 -3.40
C ALA A 24 -0.79 3.74 -3.86
N ILE A 25 -0.45 2.47 -4.09
CA ILE A 25 -1.41 1.42 -4.41
C ILE A 25 -1.52 0.48 -3.22
N ALA A 26 -2.71 0.43 -2.64
CA ALA A 26 -3.07 -0.46 -1.53
C ALA A 26 -3.99 -1.59 -1.99
N GLY A 27 -3.94 -2.69 -1.28
CA GLY A 27 -4.80 -3.85 -1.54
C GLY A 27 -4.21 -5.15 -1.01
N ASN A 28 -5.07 -6.14 -0.84
CA ASN A 28 -4.71 -7.42 -0.28
C ASN A 28 -3.71 -8.20 -1.16
N ILE A 29 -3.15 -9.28 -0.65
CA ILE A 29 -2.33 -10.23 -1.42
C ILE A 29 -3.15 -10.73 -2.60
N GLY A 30 -2.59 -10.69 -3.80
CA GLY A 30 -3.29 -11.09 -5.02
C GLY A 30 -4.19 -10.02 -5.65
N ALA A 31 -4.32 -8.80 -5.09
CA ALA A 31 -5.19 -7.76 -5.65
C ALA A 31 -4.69 -7.12 -6.97
N GLY A 32 -3.47 -7.42 -7.42
CA GLY A 32 -2.92 -6.87 -8.67
C GLY A 32 -2.17 -5.55 -8.52
N LYS A 33 -1.72 -5.20 -7.31
CA LYS A 33 -0.98 -3.95 -7.04
C LYS A 33 0.23 -3.75 -7.95
N THR A 34 1.12 -4.75 -8.02
CA THR A 34 2.34 -4.70 -8.83
C THR A 34 2.03 -4.46 -10.30
N THR A 35 1.04 -5.18 -10.85
CA THR A 35 0.60 -5.01 -12.24
C THR A 35 0.10 -3.59 -12.49
N LEU A 36 -0.77 -3.05 -11.62
CA LEU A 36 -1.26 -1.69 -11.78
C LEU A 36 -0.14 -0.64 -11.62
N THR A 37 0.80 -0.86 -10.67
CA THR A 37 1.98 -0.02 -10.49
C THR A 37 2.81 0.05 -11.78
N GLU A 38 3.07 -1.09 -12.43
CA GLU A 38 3.79 -1.16 -13.70
C GLU A 38 3.04 -0.43 -14.83
N MET A 39 1.75 -0.68 -14.97
CA MET A 39 0.92 -0.06 -16.02
C MET A 39 0.90 1.47 -15.90
N LEU A 40 0.61 1.99 -14.71
CA LEU A 40 0.55 3.44 -14.45
C LEU A 40 1.94 4.09 -14.57
N SER A 41 2.99 3.42 -14.07
CA SER A 41 4.37 3.85 -14.22
C SER A 41 4.76 4.03 -15.69
N LYS A 42 4.47 3.06 -16.53
CA LYS A 42 4.75 3.10 -17.98
C LYS A 42 3.93 4.20 -18.68
N HIS A 43 2.65 4.33 -18.34
CA HIS A 43 1.75 5.29 -18.98
C HIS A 43 2.08 6.74 -18.64
N TYR A 44 2.27 7.04 -17.35
CA TYR A 44 2.51 8.40 -16.86
C TYR A 44 3.99 8.78 -16.72
N LYS A 45 4.91 7.83 -16.95
CA LYS A 45 6.35 8.01 -16.74
C LYS A 45 6.70 8.31 -15.28
N TRP A 46 5.94 7.74 -14.34
CA TRP A 46 6.22 7.81 -12.91
C TRP A 46 7.27 6.76 -12.52
N ILE A 47 8.01 7.02 -11.45
CA ILE A 47 9.02 6.09 -10.94
C ILE A 47 8.32 5.05 -10.05
N PRO A 48 8.37 3.76 -10.40
CA PRO A 48 7.77 2.72 -9.56
C PRO A 48 8.69 2.39 -8.37
N GLN A 49 8.09 2.19 -7.20
CA GLN A 49 8.71 1.56 -6.05
C GLN A 49 7.92 0.31 -5.68
N PHE A 50 8.55 -0.84 -5.87
CA PHE A 50 7.96 -2.14 -5.58
C PHE A 50 8.26 -2.60 -4.16
N GLU A 51 7.43 -3.53 -3.68
CA GLU A 51 7.70 -4.28 -2.46
C GLU A 51 8.94 -5.16 -2.66
N ASP A 52 9.90 -5.07 -1.76
CA ASP A 52 11.11 -5.90 -1.79
C ASP A 52 10.80 -7.29 -1.20
N VAL A 53 10.20 -8.11 -2.03
CA VAL A 53 9.79 -9.48 -1.70
C VAL A 53 10.94 -10.46 -1.96
N ASP A 54 11.64 -10.27 -3.08
CA ASP A 54 12.63 -11.24 -3.58
C ASP A 54 13.92 -11.24 -2.74
N HIS A 55 14.25 -10.12 -2.09
CA HIS A 55 15.42 -10.01 -1.21
C HIS A 55 15.05 -10.07 0.28
N ASN A 56 13.80 -10.36 0.62
CA ASN A 56 13.37 -10.44 2.00
C ASN A 56 13.84 -11.75 2.66
N PRO A 57 14.78 -11.68 3.61
CA PRO A 57 15.37 -12.89 4.19
C PRO A 57 14.43 -13.65 5.13
N TYR A 58 13.29 -13.05 5.50
CA TYR A 58 12.34 -13.61 6.46
C TYR A 58 11.07 -14.16 5.82
N LEU A 59 10.83 -13.91 4.53
CA LEU A 59 9.53 -14.18 3.94
C LEU A 59 9.24 -15.69 3.82
N MET A 60 10.23 -16.47 3.40
CA MET A 60 10.12 -17.93 3.31
C MET A 60 9.91 -18.54 4.70
N ASP A 61 10.81 -18.22 5.62
CA ASP A 61 10.75 -18.69 7.02
C ASP A 61 9.44 -18.30 7.70
N PHE A 62 8.90 -17.13 7.40
CA PHE A 62 7.61 -16.69 7.93
C PHE A 62 6.46 -17.59 7.50
N TYR A 63 6.39 -18.02 6.25
CA TYR A 63 5.32 -18.90 5.81
C TYR A 63 5.47 -20.32 6.36
N GLU A 64 6.67 -20.74 6.75
CA GLU A 64 6.93 -22.02 7.43
C GLU A 64 6.59 -21.96 8.93
N ASP A 65 6.98 -20.88 9.62
CA ASP A 65 6.74 -20.66 11.06
C ASP A 65 6.35 -19.20 11.35
N MET A 66 5.06 -18.90 11.07
CA MET A 66 4.54 -17.56 11.28
C MET A 66 4.73 -17.02 12.71
N PRO A 67 4.48 -17.79 13.80
CA PRO A 67 4.67 -17.28 15.16
C PRO A 67 6.12 -16.89 15.45
N ARG A 68 7.08 -17.63 14.92
CA ARG A 68 8.51 -17.34 15.13
C ARG A 68 8.96 -16.10 14.40
N TRP A 69 8.49 -15.89 13.17
CA TRP A 69 9.07 -14.91 12.26
C TRP A 69 8.23 -13.65 12.02
N SER A 70 6.98 -13.59 12.55
CA SER A 70 6.08 -12.46 12.30
C SER A 70 6.67 -11.10 12.67
N PHE A 71 7.29 -10.98 13.85
CA PHE A 71 7.88 -9.72 14.27
C PHE A 71 9.06 -9.30 13.38
N ASN A 72 9.95 -10.24 13.08
CA ASN A 72 11.12 -9.99 12.25
C ASN A 72 10.72 -9.54 10.84
N LEU A 73 9.74 -10.21 10.23
CA LEU A 73 9.20 -9.87 8.93
C LEU A 73 8.58 -8.47 8.93
N GLN A 74 7.76 -8.15 9.93
CA GLN A 74 7.10 -6.85 10.02
C GLN A 74 8.10 -5.71 10.23
N ILE A 75 9.15 -5.92 11.02
CA ILE A 75 10.23 -4.92 11.18
C ILE A 75 11.01 -4.74 9.87
N TYR A 76 11.27 -5.81 9.13
CA TYR A 76 11.93 -5.70 7.82
C TYR A 76 11.10 -4.85 6.85
N PHE A 77 9.81 -5.13 6.70
CA PHE A 77 8.93 -4.34 5.85
C PHE A 77 8.83 -2.89 6.30
N LEU A 78 8.69 -2.64 7.60
CA LEU A 78 8.63 -1.30 8.15
C LEU A 78 9.89 -0.48 7.80
N ASN A 79 11.07 -1.09 7.93
CA ASN A 79 12.34 -0.45 7.56
C ASN A 79 12.45 -0.19 6.06
N SER A 80 12.10 -1.17 5.23
CA SER A 80 12.09 -1.02 3.77
C SER A 80 11.17 0.12 3.31
N ARG A 81 9.94 0.18 3.86
CA ARG A 81 8.98 1.26 3.56
C ARG A 81 9.46 2.62 4.02
N LEU A 82 10.08 2.69 5.19
CA LEU A 82 10.67 3.95 5.68
C LEU A 82 11.72 4.48 4.71
N ASN A 83 12.64 3.62 4.25
CA ASN A 83 13.66 4.01 3.28
C ASN A 83 13.03 4.53 1.99
N GLN A 84 12.02 3.83 1.45
CA GLN A 84 11.27 4.29 0.28
C GLN A 84 10.64 5.67 0.51
N LEU A 85 9.98 5.89 1.66
CA LEU A 85 9.37 7.18 1.98
C LEU A 85 10.41 8.31 2.11
N LEU A 86 11.59 8.04 2.68
CA LEU A 86 12.67 9.02 2.75
C LEU A 86 13.19 9.40 1.35
N GLU A 87 13.25 8.45 0.41
CA GLU A 87 13.59 8.72 -0.99
C GLU A 87 12.51 9.56 -1.68
N ILE A 88 11.23 9.23 -1.48
CA ILE A 88 10.09 10.01 -2.00
C ILE A 88 10.16 11.46 -1.53
N HIS A 89 10.43 11.68 -0.24
CA HIS A 89 10.50 13.03 0.32
C HIS A 89 11.67 13.85 -0.22
N ARG A 90 12.81 13.22 -0.48
CA ARG A 90 14.01 13.88 -1.03
C ARG A 90 13.90 14.12 -2.54
N GLY A 91 13.13 13.31 -3.24
CA GLY A 91 12.97 13.36 -4.69
C GLY A 91 12.11 14.52 -5.16
N THR A 92 12.17 14.79 -6.47
CA THR A 92 11.34 15.79 -7.16
C THR A 92 10.34 15.15 -8.12
N GLU A 93 10.56 13.89 -8.46
CA GLU A 93 9.76 13.11 -9.38
C GLU A 93 8.48 12.58 -8.72
N THR A 94 7.51 12.23 -9.56
CA THR A 94 6.32 11.51 -9.09
C THR A 94 6.65 10.03 -8.95
N ILE A 95 6.41 9.48 -7.76
CA ILE A 95 6.64 8.08 -7.44
C ILE A 95 5.30 7.38 -7.24
N ILE A 96 5.21 6.17 -7.77
CA ILE A 96 4.10 5.25 -7.54
C ILE A 96 4.60 4.06 -6.72
N GLN A 97 4.06 3.88 -5.52
CA GLN A 97 4.50 2.90 -4.55
C GLN A 97 3.53 1.73 -4.46
N ASP A 98 4.05 0.50 -4.61
CA ASP A 98 3.30 -0.74 -4.35
C ASP A 98 3.33 -1.04 -2.85
N ARG A 99 2.21 -0.84 -2.18
CA ARG A 99 1.99 -0.98 -0.73
C ARG A 99 2.66 0.11 0.12
N THR A 100 1.99 0.48 1.18
CA THR A 100 2.38 1.57 2.09
C THR A 100 2.76 1.06 3.48
N ILE A 101 3.51 1.88 4.23
CA ILE A 101 3.80 1.66 5.64
C ILE A 101 2.51 1.58 6.50
N TYR A 102 1.43 2.22 6.05
CA TYR A 102 0.14 2.21 6.76
C TYR A 102 -0.52 0.84 6.70
N GLU A 103 -0.38 0.10 5.60
CA GLU A 103 -0.90 -1.26 5.47
C GLU A 103 -0.18 -2.23 6.41
N ASP A 104 1.15 -2.11 6.52
CA ASP A 104 1.93 -2.94 7.44
C ASP A 104 1.46 -2.76 8.88
N ALA A 105 1.23 -1.51 9.30
CA ALA A 105 0.87 -1.17 10.68
C ALA A 105 -0.62 -1.30 11.00
N GLN A 106 -1.53 -1.06 10.03
CA GLN A 106 -2.98 -1.06 10.27
C GLN A 106 -3.65 -2.38 9.88
N ILE A 107 -2.95 -3.24 9.14
CA ILE A 107 -3.54 -4.46 8.58
C ILE A 107 -2.69 -5.69 8.93
N PHE A 108 -1.42 -5.74 8.51
CA PHE A 108 -0.62 -6.95 8.64
C PHE A 108 -0.21 -7.24 10.09
N ALA A 109 0.38 -6.28 10.79
CA ALA A 109 0.78 -6.47 12.18
C ALA A 109 -0.42 -6.72 13.12
N PRO A 110 -1.54 -5.97 13.03
CA PRO A 110 -2.75 -6.29 13.79
C PRO A 110 -3.31 -7.69 13.48
N ASN A 111 -3.33 -8.08 12.20
CA ASN A 111 -3.79 -9.41 11.81
C ASN A 111 -2.97 -10.53 12.48
N LEU A 112 -1.65 -10.39 12.46
CA LEU A 112 -0.74 -11.35 13.08
C LEU A 112 -0.95 -11.42 14.60
N HIS A 113 -1.17 -10.27 15.23
CA HIS A 113 -1.48 -10.23 16.66
C HIS A 113 -2.84 -10.85 16.99
N ASP A 114 -3.90 -10.48 16.28
CA ASP A 114 -5.26 -10.98 16.49
C ASP A 114 -5.38 -12.50 16.26
N MET A 115 -4.57 -13.05 15.37
CA MET A 115 -4.48 -14.49 15.12
C MET A 115 -3.55 -15.23 16.09
N GLY A 116 -2.96 -14.54 17.08
CA GLY A 116 -2.01 -15.14 18.03
C GLY A 116 -0.65 -15.50 17.43
N LEU A 117 -0.35 -14.99 16.23
CA LEU A 117 0.91 -15.23 15.51
C LEU A 117 2.01 -14.22 15.88
N MET A 118 1.66 -13.13 16.54
CA MET A 118 2.58 -12.15 17.11
C MET A 118 2.22 -11.90 18.58
N SER A 119 3.22 -11.93 19.46
CA SER A 119 2.99 -11.67 20.88
C SER A 119 2.48 -10.24 21.12
N LYS A 120 1.70 -10.05 22.20
CA LYS A 120 1.24 -8.72 22.60
C LYS A 120 2.41 -7.74 22.82
N ARG A 121 3.51 -8.20 23.41
CA ARG A 121 4.72 -7.40 23.66
C ARG A 121 5.34 -6.93 22.33
N ASP A 122 5.50 -7.84 21.37
CA ASP A 122 6.12 -7.56 20.08
C ASP A 122 5.24 -6.63 19.24
N PHE A 123 3.92 -6.88 19.25
CA PHE A 123 2.96 -5.99 18.60
C PHE A 123 2.98 -4.57 19.17
N GLN A 124 2.99 -4.43 20.50
CA GLN A 124 3.05 -3.12 21.14
C GLN A 124 4.34 -2.38 20.81
N ASN A 125 5.48 -3.08 20.80
CA ASN A 125 6.77 -2.49 20.43
C ASN A 125 6.80 -2.07 18.96
N TYR A 126 6.30 -2.90 18.05
CA TYR A 126 6.15 -2.58 16.64
C TYR A 126 5.28 -1.33 16.42
N PHE A 127 4.11 -1.31 17.05
CA PHE A 127 3.15 -0.22 16.89
C PHE A 127 3.68 1.11 17.44
N GLN A 128 4.34 1.09 18.60
CA GLN A 128 5.00 2.26 19.16
C GLN A 128 6.08 2.80 18.21
N PHE A 129 6.85 1.92 17.60
CA PHE A 129 7.86 2.31 16.62
C PHE A 129 7.22 2.93 15.37
N PHE A 130 6.17 2.32 14.84
CA PHE A 130 5.39 2.89 13.73
C PHE A 130 4.84 4.28 14.04
N GLU A 131 4.23 4.49 15.21
CA GLU A 131 3.71 5.80 15.62
C GLU A 131 4.82 6.87 15.68
N THR A 132 6.01 6.49 16.10
CA THR A 132 7.19 7.39 16.05
C THR A 132 7.55 7.74 14.60
N LEU A 133 7.63 6.75 13.72
CA LEU A 133 7.95 6.95 12.30
C LEU A 133 6.87 7.78 11.58
N LYS A 134 5.60 7.59 11.92
CA LYS A 134 4.47 8.34 11.37
C LYS A 134 4.61 9.85 11.56
N THR A 135 5.29 10.30 12.61
CA THR A 135 5.56 11.73 12.82
C THR A 135 6.57 12.33 11.84
N MET A 136 7.34 11.48 11.15
CA MET A 136 8.43 11.87 10.25
C MET A 136 8.04 11.75 8.77
N VAL A 137 6.92 11.13 8.47
CA VAL A 137 6.49 10.84 7.10
C VAL A 137 5.11 11.44 6.82
N HIS A 138 4.84 11.70 5.54
CA HIS A 138 3.54 12.20 5.11
C HIS A 138 2.75 11.11 4.39
N PRO A 139 1.42 11.12 4.49
CA PRO A 139 0.57 10.21 3.71
C PRO A 139 0.73 10.48 2.21
N PRO A 140 0.35 9.52 1.34
CA PRO A 140 0.40 9.72 -0.10
C PRO A 140 -0.54 10.83 -0.54
N ASP A 141 -0.15 11.55 -1.61
CA ASP A 141 -1.00 12.57 -2.26
C ASP A 141 -2.26 11.94 -2.88
N LEU A 142 -2.19 10.64 -3.23
CA LEU A 142 -3.33 9.83 -3.69
C LEU A 142 -3.11 8.38 -3.28
N LEU A 143 -4.11 7.79 -2.61
CA LEU A 143 -4.18 6.35 -2.36
C LEU A 143 -5.12 5.69 -3.37
N ILE A 144 -4.64 4.69 -4.09
CA ILE A 144 -5.46 3.84 -4.98
C ILE A 144 -5.66 2.50 -4.28
N TYR A 145 -6.89 2.24 -3.85
CA TYR A 145 -7.24 0.97 -3.18
C TYR A 145 -7.85 -0.03 -4.16
N LEU A 146 -7.22 -1.19 -4.30
CA LEU A 146 -7.70 -2.32 -5.08
C LEU A 146 -8.60 -3.21 -4.22
N LYS A 147 -9.91 -3.01 -4.36
CA LYS A 147 -10.91 -3.81 -3.68
C LYS A 147 -11.18 -5.09 -4.47
N ALA A 148 -10.95 -6.24 -3.86
CA ALA A 148 -11.18 -7.55 -4.48
C ALA A 148 -11.90 -8.49 -3.52
N SER A 149 -12.74 -9.37 -4.06
CA SER A 149 -13.33 -10.47 -3.28
C SER A 149 -12.29 -11.56 -3.01
N VAL A 150 -12.49 -12.31 -1.93
CA VAL A 150 -11.58 -13.42 -1.58
C VAL A 150 -11.43 -14.45 -2.70
N PRO A 151 -12.49 -14.87 -3.43
CA PRO A 151 -12.34 -15.76 -4.59
C PRO A 151 -11.42 -15.19 -5.67
N THR A 152 -11.54 -13.89 -5.98
CA THR A 152 -10.66 -13.20 -6.95
C THR A 152 -9.22 -13.21 -6.50
N LEU A 153 -8.96 -12.90 -5.21
CA LEU A 153 -7.62 -12.93 -4.64
C LEU A 153 -6.98 -14.31 -4.75
N VAL A 154 -7.72 -15.37 -4.36
CA VAL A 154 -7.25 -16.77 -4.46
C VAL A 154 -6.93 -17.14 -5.90
N GLY A 155 -7.81 -16.82 -6.84
CA GLY A 155 -7.58 -17.12 -8.26
C GLY A 155 -6.34 -16.39 -8.81
N GLN A 156 -6.10 -15.14 -8.42
CA GLN A 156 -4.92 -14.38 -8.86
C GLN A 156 -3.62 -14.87 -8.21
N ILE A 157 -3.66 -15.27 -6.93
CA ILE A 157 -2.52 -15.89 -6.23
C ILE A 157 -2.11 -17.19 -6.92
N GLN A 158 -3.08 -18.06 -7.21
CA GLN A 158 -2.84 -19.32 -7.93
C GLN A 158 -2.28 -19.10 -9.34
N LYS A 159 -2.83 -18.12 -10.08
CA LYS A 159 -2.34 -17.77 -11.44
C LYS A 159 -0.91 -17.24 -11.42
N ARG A 160 -0.52 -16.52 -10.35
CA ARG A 160 0.84 -15.99 -10.17
C ARG A 160 1.87 -17.07 -9.85
N GLY A 161 1.50 -18.11 -9.09
CA GLY A 161 2.29 -19.31 -8.87
C GLY A 161 3.61 -19.09 -8.13
N ARG A 162 3.63 -18.25 -7.08
CA ARG A 162 4.80 -18.10 -6.22
C ARG A 162 4.82 -19.21 -5.17
N ASP A 163 5.92 -19.95 -5.08
CA ASP A 163 6.05 -21.15 -4.23
C ASP A 163 5.65 -20.90 -2.77
N TYR A 164 6.10 -19.80 -2.17
CA TYR A 164 5.76 -19.47 -0.78
C TYR A 164 4.30 -19.07 -0.57
N GLU A 165 3.59 -18.69 -1.63
CA GLU A 165 2.17 -18.33 -1.56
C GLU A 165 1.23 -19.54 -1.57
N GLU A 166 1.71 -20.71 -1.96
CA GLU A 166 0.94 -21.96 -1.89
C GLU A 166 0.50 -22.28 -0.45
N ASN A 167 1.28 -21.81 0.54
CA ASN A 167 1.01 -22.01 1.96
C ASN A 167 0.13 -20.91 2.59
N ILE A 168 -0.37 -19.94 1.79
CA ILE A 168 -1.24 -18.89 2.33
C ILE A 168 -2.57 -19.49 2.79
N ARG A 169 -2.82 -19.42 4.09
CA ARG A 169 -4.07 -19.90 4.70
C ARG A 169 -5.24 -19.02 4.29
N LEU A 170 -6.34 -19.65 3.94
CA LEU A 170 -7.57 -18.94 3.51
C LEU A 170 -8.14 -18.04 4.63
N ASP A 171 -8.07 -18.49 5.90
CA ASP A 171 -8.51 -17.70 7.04
C ASP A 171 -7.66 -16.44 7.23
N TYR A 172 -6.35 -16.54 7.03
CA TYR A 172 -5.44 -15.40 7.03
C TYR A 172 -5.83 -14.37 5.95
N LEU A 173 -6.04 -14.82 4.70
CA LEU A 173 -6.41 -13.96 3.59
C LEU A 173 -7.78 -13.27 3.80
N LYS A 174 -8.77 -14.01 4.35
CA LYS A 174 -10.08 -13.47 4.71
C LYS A 174 -9.97 -12.38 5.77
N LYS A 175 -9.19 -12.64 6.81
CA LYS A 175 -9.00 -11.67 7.91
C LYS A 175 -8.32 -10.40 7.42
N LEU A 176 -7.29 -10.52 6.58
CA LEU A 176 -6.70 -9.35 5.92
C LEU A 176 -7.74 -8.55 5.15
N ASN A 177 -8.62 -9.21 4.38
CA ASN A 177 -9.64 -8.54 3.58
C ASN A 177 -10.65 -7.75 4.43
N GLU A 178 -11.04 -8.30 5.59
CA GLU A 178 -11.88 -7.60 6.57
C GLU A 178 -11.19 -6.34 7.13
N LEU A 179 -9.88 -6.45 7.45
CA LEU A 179 -9.08 -5.33 7.97
C LEU A 179 -8.91 -4.25 6.91
N TYR A 180 -8.67 -4.61 5.64
CA TYR A 180 -8.62 -3.66 4.53
C TYR A 180 -9.93 -2.88 4.41
N ASN A 181 -11.08 -3.55 4.39
CA ASN A 181 -12.37 -2.88 4.29
C ASN A 181 -12.55 -1.89 5.46
N ARG A 182 -12.27 -2.32 6.69
CA ARG A 182 -12.37 -1.46 7.88
C ARG A 182 -11.44 -0.25 7.82
N TRP A 183 -10.20 -0.46 7.38
CA TRP A 183 -9.22 0.62 7.25
C TRP A 183 -9.65 1.65 6.21
N ILE A 184 -10.13 1.20 5.05
CA ILE A 184 -10.58 2.06 3.96
C ILE A 184 -11.86 2.83 4.32
N ASP A 185 -12.80 2.19 5.01
CA ASP A 185 -14.02 2.86 5.49
C ASP A 185 -13.70 4.00 6.48
N GLY A 186 -12.60 3.88 7.22
CA GLY A 186 -12.11 4.87 8.16
C GLY A 186 -11.02 5.81 7.63
N TYR A 187 -10.59 5.67 6.37
CA TYR A 187 -9.44 6.40 5.83
C TYR A 187 -9.70 7.91 5.73
N LYS A 188 -8.82 8.72 6.35
CA LYS A 188 -8.93 10.19 6.40
C LYS A 188 -7.60 10.90 6.10
N GLU A 189 -6.57 10.17 5.74
CA GLU A 189 -5.22 10.74 5.59
C GLU A 189 -5.04 11.51 4.27
N GLY A 190 -5.95 11.35 3.28
CA GLY A 190 -5.86 12.05 2.01
C GLY A 190 -6.88 11.57 0.97
N PRO A 191 -6.74 12.00 -0.28
CA PRO A 191 -7.57 11.52 -1.39
C PRO A 191 -7.43 10.01 -1.60
N ILE A 192 -8.56 9.34 -1.88
CA ILE A 192 -8.61 7.91 -2.15
C ILE A 192 -9.40 7.62 -3.43
N LEU A 193 -8.89 6.72 -4.26
CA LEU A 193 -9.59 6.12 -5.40
C LEU A 193 -9.79 4.63 -5.14
N ILE A 194 -11.04 4.18 -5.11
CA ILE A 194 -11.36 2.76 -4.94
C ILE A 194 -11.62 2.13 -6.32
N VAL A 195 -10.85 1.11 -6.65
CA VAL A 195 -10.97 0.31 -7.87
C VAL A 195 -11.50 -1.06 -7.52
N ASP A 196 -12.69 -1.40 -8.03
CA ASP A 196 -13.30 -2.73 -7.86
C ASP A 196 -12.66 -3.71 -8.87
N VAL A 197 -11.77 -4.58 -8.39
CA VAL A 197 -11.01 -5.52 -9.23
C VAL A 197 -11.88 -6.65 -9.76
N ASP A 198 -12.97 -6.98 -9.07
CA ASP A 198 -13.91 -8.01 -9.55
C ASP A 198 -14.60 -7.58 -10.84
N LYS A 199 -14.77 -6.26 -11.05
CA LYS A 199 -15.39 -5.66 -12.24
C LYS A 199 -14.36 -5.16 -13.26
N ASN A 200 -13.21 -4.70 -12.81
CA ASN A 200 -12.18 -4.09 -13.64
C ASN A 200 -11.00 -5.04 -13.80
N LYS A 201 -11.01 -5.80 -14.87
CA LYS A 201 -9.96 -6.79 -15.17
C LYS A 201 -8.78 -6.17 -15.91
N PHE A 202 -8.21 -5.10 -15.35
CA PHE A 202 -7.10 -4.36 -15.98
C PHE A 202 -5.85 -5.23 -16.24
N ALA A 203 -5.68 -6.33 -15.53
CA ALA A 203 -4.58 -7.28 -15.73
C ALA A 203 -4.85 -8.28 -16.87
N GLU A 204 -6.05 -8.29 -17.47
CA GLU A 204 -6.46 -9.20 -18.55
C GLU A 204 -6.65 -8.48 -19.89
N SER A 205 -6.59 -7.14 -19.91
CA SER A 205 -6.64 -6.35 -21.15
C SER A 205 -5.25 -6.20 -21.74
N ASP A 206 -5.06 -6.71 -22.96
CA ASP A 206 -3.88 -6.49 -23.80
C ASP A 206 -3.68 -5.01 -24.15
#